data_14e35274f5db54d14ee503ec1bbe1e21
#
_entry.id   14e35274f5db54d14ee503ec1bbe1e21
#
_cell.length_a   1.000
_cell.length_b   1.000
_cell.length_c   1.000
_cell.angle_alpha   90.00
_cell.angle_beta   90.00
_cell.angle_gamma   90.00
#
_symmetry.space_group_name_H-M   'P 1'
#
loop_
_entity.id
_entity.type
_entity.pdbx_description
1 polymer ?
#
loop_
_entity_poly.entity_id
_entity_poly.type
_entity_poly.pdbx_seq_one_letter_code
_entity_poly.pdbx_strand_id
1 'polypeptide(L)'
;MYVMQLYLQKAALEEMGIYHFDSWAANFGEVTTALELTVEGSGFRFKSRFNKFTNLPELMNIFREVADVQTADMLDLDVPALRGGKPIIVESEPDWYVKQVMEDFVVRAERIRGGGVDPSVDNFLKITHEARLLGTDARLIDKDAPNNPDGKLNKVAENVWKEYEKGNADGHIGCQLIFSDIGTPGPDKDFTIYDYLKETLIQYGIPAGEIAFIHDAKTDAQRDALFKEMRTGKKKVLIGSTDKCGTGVNVQTHLVAMHHVDCPWKPSSIEQREGRGIRQGNENEEVAIYRYVTKGTFDAYNWSLVENKQRFISQVMTSKAVSRSCEDIDEATLSYAEIKAVATGNPLIKEKMEIDNDVQRLKLLKASYDNQRYGLQDNFMIKYPKLIKTATEKLANVREDVKARDKELIDNPEFAITIGKATYTERVDGGTMMLEAISKCKTGETTAIGKFHGFELLVEKNFLGINYMVLRGKTEYKACLLYTSPSPRDAHE
;
A
#
# COMPACT_ATOMS: atom_id res chain seq x y z
N MET A 1 -2.26 3.55 6.49
CA MET A 1 -1.45 4.79 6.43
C MET A 1 -1.32 5.45 7.80
N TYR A 2 -2.40 5.77 8.53
CA TYR A 2 -2.31 6.39 9.87
C TYR A 2 -1.34 5.68 10.84
N VAL A 3 -1.45 4.36 10.99
CA VAL A 3 -0.56 3.58 11.88
C VAL A 3 0.91 3.73 11.49
N MET A 4 1.22 3.76 10.21
CA MET A 4 2.60 3.98 9.73
C MET A 4 3.08 5.38 10.09
N GLN A 5 2.26 6.40 9.87
CA GLN A 5 2.60 7.78 10.25
C GLN A 5 2.76 7.94 11.77
N LEU A 6 1.91 7.26 12.55
CA LEU A 6 2.01 7.28 14.01
C LEU A 6 3.38 6.81 14.51
N TYR A 7 3.98 5.80 13.87
CA TYR A 7 5.31 5.31 14.22
C TYR A 7 6.44 6.16 13.63
N LEU A 8 6.27 6.67 12.41
CA LEU A 8 7.34 7.35 11.68
C LEU A 8 7.36 8.87 11.90
N GLN A 9 6.19 9.49 12.19
CA GLN A 9 6.00 10.94 12.20
C GLN A 9 5.28 11.44 13.46
N LYS A 10 5.43 10.76 14.59
CA LYS A 10 4.70 11.09 15.83
C LYS A 10 4.78 12.58 16.17
N ALA A 11 5.98 13.14 16.21
CA ALA A 11 6.20 14.55 16.57
C ALA A 11 5.52 15.52 15.59
N ALA A 12 5.59 15.25 14.29
CA ALA A 12 4.92 16.06 13.28
C ALA A 12 3.39 16.00 13.39
N LEU A 13 2.83 14.81 13.69
CA LEU A 13 1.38 14.66 13.91
C LEU A 13 0.93 15.38 15.18
N GLU A 14 1.74 15.39 16.24
CA GLU A 14 1.48 16.14 17.47
C GLU A 14 1.51 17.66 17.23
N GLU A 15 2.52 18.15 16.50
CA GLU A 15 2.66 19.57 16.13
C GLU A 15 1.48 20.05 15.26
N MET A 16 1.00 19.22 14.35
CA MET A 16 -0.16 19.52 13.51
C MET A 16 -1.51 19.33 14.23
N GLY A 17 -1.52 18.82 15.47
CA GLY A 17 -2.75 18.56 16.23
C GLY A 17 -3.59 17.39 15.71
N ILE A 18 -3.00 16.50 14.90
CA ILE A 18 -3.68 15.34 14.27
C ILE A 18 -3.11 14.00 14.76
N TYR A 19 -2.51 13.99 15.94
CA TYR A 19 -1.92 12.78 16.53
C TYR A 19 -2.97 11.68 16.84
N HIS A 20 -4.16 12.06 17.27
CA HIS A 20 -5.23 11.10 17.53
C HIS A 20 -5.92 10.69 16.24
N PHE A 21 -6.31 9.40 16.15
CA PHE A 21 -6.95 8.86 14.94
C PHE A 21 -8.17 9.67 14.50
N ASP A 22 -9.02 10.08 15.42
CA ASP A 22 -10.23 10.84 15.09
C ASP A 22 -9.91 12.20 14.47
N SER A 23 -8.88 12.90 14.98
CA SER A 23 -8.40 14.17 14.40
C SER A 23 -7.77 13.96 13.04
N TRP A 24 -6.96 12.90 12.88
CA TRP A 24 -6.37 12.52 11.60
C TRP A 24 -7.46 12.14 10.59
N ALA A 25 -8.43 11.32 11.00
CA ALA A 25 -9.54 10.87 10.18
C ALA A 25 -10.45 12.03 9.74
N ALA A 26 -10.68 13.03 10.61
CA ALA A 26 -11.44 14.23 10.26
C ALA A 26 -10.75 15.08 9.18
N ASN A 27 -9.41 15.03 9.06
CA ASN A 27 -8.66 15.78 8.06
C ASN A 27 -8.47 15.01 6.75
N PHE A 28 -8.28 13.67 6.83
CA PHE A 28 -7.88 12.85 5.70
C PHE A 28 -8.92 11.79 5.32
N GLY A 29 -10.09 11.83 5.90
CA GLY A 29 -11.12 10.88 5.61
C GLY A 29 -12.53 11.40 5.72
N GLU A 30 -13.41 10.69 5.09
CA GLU A 30 -14.85 10.90 5.16
C GLU A 30 -15.49 9.63 5.70
N VAL A 31 -16.25 9.81 6.77
CA VAL A 31 -17.06 8.73 7.35
C VAL A 31 -18.37 8.69 6.59
N THR A 32 -18.59 7.67 5.81
CA THR A 32 -19.88 7.46 5.15
C THR A 32 -20.73 6.55 6.02
N THR A 33 -21.98 6.95 6.20
CA THR A 33 -22.99 6.15 6.90
C THR A 33 -23.81 5.39 5.88
N ALA A 34 -23.61 4.09 5.79
CA ALA A 34 -24.38 3.21 4.93
C ALA A 34 -25.37 2.38 5.75
N LEU A 35 -26.51 2.08 5.16
CA LEU A 35 -27.46 1.15 5.72
C LEU A 35 -26.95 -0.27 5.43
N GLU A 36 -26.38 -0.92 6.44
CA GLU A 36 -25.87 -2.29 6.34
C GLU A 36 -26.84 -3.27 7.02
N LEU A 37 -26.95 -4.47 6.45
CA LEU A 37 -27.59 -5.56 7.17
C LEU A 37 -26.82 -5.86 8.45
N THR A 38 -27.55 -6.11 9.54
CA THR A 38 -26.92 -6.58 10.80
C THR A 38 -26.25 -7.94 10.54
N VAL A 39 -25.19 -8.24 11.29
CA VAL A 39 -24.47 -9.53 11.20
C VAL A 39 -25.41 -10.71 11.47
N GLU A 40 -26.44 -10.46 12.28
CA GLU A 40 -27.52 -11.42 12.60
C GLU A 40 -28.59 -11.43 11.53
N GLY A 41 -28.53 -10.52 10.53
CA GLY A 41 -29.41 -10.44 9.38
C GLY A 41 -30.85 -10.10 9.68
N SER A 42 -31.17 -9.78 10.91
CA SER A 42 -32.55 -9.51 11.38
C SER A 42 -33.02 -8.06 11.17
N GLY A 43 -32.18 -7.21 10.55
CA GLY A 43 -32.54 -5.80 10.31
C GLY A 43 -31.43 -5.01 9.61
N PHE A 44 -31.77 -3.76 9.29
CA PHE A 44 -30.81 -2.80 8.77
C PHE A 44 -30.33 -1.91 9.90
N ARG A 45 -29.02 -1.71 9.99
CA ARG A 45 -28.44 -0.70 10.89
C ARG A 45 -27.65 0.32 10.09
N PHE A 46 -27.67 1.56 10.53
CA PHE A 46 -26.75 2.54 10.04
C PHE A 46 -25.37 2.22 10.63
N LYS A 47 -24.42 1.94 9.75
CA LYS A 47 -23.03 1.78 10.14
C LYS A 47 -22.19 2.84 9.47
N SER A 48 -21.54 3.62 10.31
CA SER A 48 -20.59 4.63 9.85
C SER A 48 -19.23 3.96 9.71
N ARG A 49 -18.65 4.04 8.51
CA ARG A 49 -17.32 3.53 8.22
C ARG A 49 -16.46 4.64 7.63
N PHE A 50 -15.19 4.62 7.99
CA PHE A 50 -14.17 5.36 7.28
C PHE A 50 -13.88 4.60 5.97
N ASN A 51 -14.45 5.05 4.87
CA ASN A 51 -14.32 4.37 3.58
C ASN A 51 -13.89 5.31 2.45
N LYS A 52 -13.59 6.55 2.74
CA LYS A 52 -13.15 7.51 1.72
C LYS A 52 -12.00 8.34 2.25
N PHE A 53 -10.90 8.34 1.51
CA PHE A 53 -9.79 9.25 1.77
C PHE A 53 -10.05 10.60 1.10
N THR A 54 -9.74 11.67 1.83
CA THR A 54 -9.81 13.05 1.36
C THR A 54 -8.46 13.72 1.57
N ASN A 55 -8.23 14.86 0.93
CA ASN A 55 -6.98 15.61 1.04
C ASN A 55 -5.72 14.75 0.81
N LEU A 56 -5.81 13.82 -0.17
CA LEU A 56 -4.73 12.88 -0.47
C LEU A 56 -3.39 13.55 -0.81
N PRO A 57 -3.34 14.67 -1.56
CA PRO A 57 -2.08 15.34 -1.83
C PRO A 57 -1.36 15.81 -0.57
N GLU A 58 -2.12 16.38 0.35
CA GLU A 58 -1.60 16.87 1.63
C GLU A 58 -1.11 15.69 2.49
N LEU A 59 -1.90 14.62 2.54
CA LEU A 59 -1.54 13.39 3.23
C LEU A 59 -0.25 12.78 2.67
N MET A 60 -0.13 12.71 1.34
CA MET A 60 1.06 12.15 0.68
C MET A 60 2.29 13.04 0.82
N ASN A 61 2.12 14.37 0.82
CA ASN A 61 3.22 15.28 1.07
C ASN A 61 3.81 15.10 2.48
N ILE A 62 2.94 15.00 3.49
CA ILE A 62 3.36 14.71 4.87
C ILE A 62 4.04 13.33 4.94
N PHE A 63 3.48 12.32 4.31
CA PHE A 63 4.03 10.96 4.36
C PHE A 63 5.40 10.85 3.69
N ARG A 64 5.64 11.60 2.61
CA ARG A 64 6.92 11.61 1.88
C ARG A 64 8.07 12.26 2.64
N GLU A 65 7.80 13.04 3.68
CA GLU A 65 8.87 13.56 4.54
C GLU A 65 9.66 12.44 5.23
N VAL A 66 9.05 11.26 5.41
CA VAL A 66 9.63 10.11 6.12
C VAL A 66 9.62 8.82 5.31
N ALA A 67 9.03 8.81 4.13
CA ALA A 67 8.92 7.64 3.26
C ALA A 67 9.45 7.95 1.86
N ASP A 68 10.46 7.19 1.44
CA ASP A 68 10.88 7.13 0.04
C ASP A 68 10.06 6.06 -0.68
N VAL A 69 9.32 6.50 -1.71
CA VAL A 69 8.43 5.62 -2.48
C VAL A 69 9.09 5.31 -3.81
N GLN A 70 9.54 4.07 -3.96
CA GLN A 70 10.12 3.53 -5.18
C GLN A 70 9.17 2.51 -5.80
N THR A 71 8.76 2.74 -7.04
CA THR A 71 7.95 1.79 -7.82
C THR A 71 8.85 0.98 -8.74
N ALA A 72 8.38 -0.19 -9.18
CA ALA A 72 9.20 -1.10 -10.02
C ALA A 72 9.68 -0.43 -11.31
N ASP A 73 8.92 0.49 -11.89
CA ASP A 73 9.29 1.27 -13.08
C ASP A 73 10.37 2.34 -12.82
N MET A 74 10.67 2.65 -11.57
CA MET A 74 11.76 3.54 -11.16
C MET A 74 13.08 2.79 -10.89
N LEU A 75 13.01 1.47 -10.83
CA LEU A 75 14.14 0.60 -10.52
C LEU A 75 14.61 -0.11 -11.78
N ASP A 76 15.90 -0.06 -12.07
CA ASP A 76 16.52 -0.86 -13.12
C ASP A 76 16.86 -2.25 -12.59
N LEU A 77 15.84 -3.12 -12.56
CA LEU A 77 15.95 -4.47 -12.03
C LEU A 77 16.16 -5.46 -13.18
N ASP A 78 17.15 -6.33 -13.02
CA ASP A 78 17.36 -7.49 -13.90
C ASP A 78 16.29 -8.56 -13.62
N VAL A 79 15.13 -8.38 -14.23
CA VAL A 79 13.96 -9.26 -14.11
C VAL A 79 13.41 -9.59 -15.48
N PRO A 80 12.78 -10.76 -15.67
CA PRO A 80 12.20 -11.12 -16.96
C PRO A 80 11.11 -10.14 -17.37
N ALA A 81 11.03 -9.87 -18.66
CA ALA A 81 9.96 -9.05 -19.20
C ALA A 81 8.61 -9.78 -19.13
N LEU A 82 7.54 -9.01 -18.98
CA LEU A 82 6.21 -9.57 -19.12
C LEU A 82 5.92 -9.82 -20.60
N ARG A 83 5.62 -11.06 -20.98
CA ARG A 83 5.32 -11.43 -22.36
C ARG A 83 4.20 -10.57 -22.95
N GLY A 84 4.48 -9.87 -24.03
CA GLY A 84 3.55 -8.92 -24.64
C GLY A 84 3.29 -7.65 -23.83
N GLY A 85 4.06 -7.36 -22.80
CA GLY A 85 3.99 -6.13 -21.99
C GLY A 85 2.77 -6.03 -21.08
N LYS A 86 1.89 -7.03 -21.06
CA LYS A 86 0.66 -7.05 -20.23
C LYS A 86 0.19 -8.47 -19.95
N PRO A 87 -0.59 -8.71 -18.89
CA PRO A 87 -1.21 -9.99 -18.65
C PRO A 87 -2.13 -10.43 -19.80
N ILE A 88 -2.14 -11.72 -20.09
CA ILE A 88 -2.97 -12.36 -21.12
C ILE A 88 -4.33 -12.66 -20.48
N ILE A 89 -5.37 -11.98 -20.93
CA ILE A 89 -6.73 -12.21 -20.46
C ILE A 89 -7.34 -13.34 -21.26
N VAL A 90 -7.75 -14.42 -20.57
CA VAL A 90 -8.43 -15.58 -21.17
C VAL A 90 -9.88 -15.56 -20.72
N GLU A 91 -10.75 -15.23 -21.64
CA GLU A 91 -12.19 -15.14 -21.39
C GLU A 91 -12.88 -16.47 -21.68
N SER A 92 -13.80 -16.89 -20.81
CA SER A 92 -14.72 -18.02 -21.03
C SER A 92 -16.17 -17.53 -21.03
N GLU A 93 -17.00 -18.10 -21.89
CA GLU A 93 -18.42 -17.81 -21.91
C GLU A 93 -19.17 -18.68 -20.88
N PRO A 94 -20.15 -18.12 -20.14
CA PRO A 94 -20.98 -18.89 -19.26
C PRO A 94 -21.89 -19.82 -20.07
N ASP A 95 -21.98 -21.07 -19.67
CA ASP A 95 -22.92 -22.02 -20.26
C ASP A 95 -24.36 -21.77 -19.76
N TRP A 96 -25.27 -22.62 -20.19
CA TRP A 96 -26.68 -22.51 -19.81
C TRP A 96 -26.89 -22.71 -18.31
N TYR A 97 -26.12 -23.59 -17.66
CA TYR A 97 -26.26 -23.88 -16.24
C TYR A 97 -25.79 -22.67 -15.39
N VAL A 98 -24.64 -22.12 -15.70
CA VAL A 98 -24.13 -20.88 -15.04
C VAL A 98 -25.14 -19.73 -15.17
N LYS A 99 -25.73 -19.55 -16.37
CA LYS A 99 -26.77 -18.52 -16.59
C LYS A 99 -28.01 -18.75 -15.72
N GLN A 100 -28.48 -19.98 -15.62
CA GLN A 100 -29.63 -20.33 -14.79
C GLN A 100 -29.35 -20.05 -13.29
N VAL A 101 -28.20 -20.44 -12.78
CA VAL A 101 -27.82 -20.18 -11.38
C VAL A 101 -27.67 -18.67 -11.13
N MET A 102 -27.15 -17.89 -12.09
CA MET A 102 -27.11 -16.45 -11.99
C MET A 102 -28.51 -15.81 -11.90
N GLU A 103 -29.49 -16.32 -12.66
CA GLU A 103 -30.89 -15.89 -12.55
C GLU A 103 -31.49 -16.23 -11.17
N ASP A 104 -31.16 -17.41 -10.63
CA ASP A 104 -31.57 -17.79 -9.28
C ASP A 104 -30.99 -16.87 -8.21
N PHE A 105 -29.74 -16.43 -8.33
CA PHE A 105 -29.16 -15.44 -7.43
C PHE A 105 -29.95 -14.13 -7.43
N VAL A 106 -30.48 -13.68 -8.57
CA VAL A 106 -31.35 -12.49 -8.62
C VAL A 106 -32.65 -12.72 -7.85
N VAL A 107 -33.27 -13.87 -8.06
CA VAL A 107 -34.52 -14.21 -7.34
C VAL A 107 -34.29 -14.31 -5.83
N ARG A 108 -33.21 -14.93 -5.41
CA ARG A 108 -32.80 -15.00 -3.99
C ARG A 108 -32.53 -13.60 -3.40
N ALA A 109 -31.80 -12.77 -4.14
CA ALA A 109 -31.51 -11.40 -3.73
C ALA A 109 -32.79 -10.54 -3.59
N GLU A 110 -33.79 -10.74 -4.49
CA GLU A 110 -35.10 -10.09 -4.38
C GLU A 110 -35.86 -10.52 -3.11
N ARG A 111 -35.87 -11.83 -2.80
CA ARG A 111 -36.49 -12.36 -1.57
C ARG A 111 -35.83 -11.80 -0.30
N ILE A 112 -34.50 -11.77 -0.26
CA ILE A 112 -33.74 -11.20 0.88
C ILE A 112 -34.08 -9.71 1.04
N ARG A 113 -34.12 -8.94 -0.03
CA ARG A 113 -34.49 -7.55 -0.02
C ARG A 113 -35.91 -7.31 0.48
N GLY A 114 -36.83 -8.20 0.14
CA GLY A 114 -38.23 -8.16 0.59
C GLY A 114 -38.41 -8.55 2.05
N GLY A 115 -37.37 -8.94 2.79
CA GLY A 115 -37.43 -9.33 4.20
C GLY A 115 -38.11 -10.70 4.43
N GLY A 116 -38.28 -11.51 3.39
CA GLY A 116 -39.00 -12.80 3.46
C GLY A 116 -38.10 -14.00 3.80
N VAL A 117 -36.85 -13.82 4.13
CA VAL A 117 -35.88 -14.91 4.38
C VAL A 117 -35.15 -14.67 5.67
N ASP A 118 -35.00 -15.70 6.50
CA ASP A 118 -34.15 -15.65 7.67
C ASP A 118 -32.68 -15.53 7.21
N PRO A 119 -31.94 -14.51 7.66
CA PRO A 119 -30.59 -14.27 7.25
C PRO A 119 -29.57 -15.35 7.62
N SER A 120 -29.90 -16.21 8.60
CA SER A 120 -29.12 -17.41 8.89
C SER A 120 -29.24 -18.48 7.81
N VAL A 121 -30.34 -18.47 7.05
CA VAL A 121 -30.60 -19.39 5.94
C VAL A 121 -30.00 -18.87 4.65
N ASP A 122 -30.30 -17.60 4.30
CA ASP A 122 -29.76 -16.96 3.09
C ASP A 122 -29.54 -15.45 3.29
N ASN A 123 -28.46 -14.93 2.70
CA ASN A 123 -28.08 -13.53 2.82
C ASN A 123 -27.19 -13.11 1.64
N PHE A 124 -26.97 -11.78 1.47
CA PHE A 124 -26.15 -11.27 0.38
C PHE A 124 -24.68 -11.74 0.43
N LEU A 125 -24.12 -12.00 1.61
CA LEU A 125 -22.78 -12.52 1.75
C LEU A 125 -22.67 -13.96 1.21
N LYS A 126 -23.69 -14.79 1.49
CA LYS A 126 -23.76 -16.14 0.98
C LYS A 126 -23.89 -16.15 -0.55
N ILE A 127 -24.78 -15.32 -1.10
CA ILE A 127 -24.91 -15.17 -2.57
C ILE A 127 -23.58 -14.69 -3.17
N THR A 128 -22.90 -13.72 -2.58
CA THR A 128 -21.60 -13.22 -3.06
C THR A 128 -20.55 -14.34 -3.08
N HIS A 129 -20.49 -15.14 -2.02
CA HIS A 129 -19.59 -16.28 -1.94
C HIS A 129 -19.89 -17.33 -3.03
N GLU A 130 -21.15 -17.74 -3.15
CA GLU A 130 -21.58 -18.70 -4.17
C GLU A 130 -21.38 -18.17 -5.60
N ALA A 131 -21.64 -16.88 -5.84
CA ALA A 131 -21.39 -16.23 -7.13
C ALA A 131 -19.90 -16.23 -7.51
N ARG A 132 -19.01 -16.10 -6.52
CA ARG A 132 -17.56 -16.23 -6.72
C ARG A 132 -17.15 -17.66 -7.07
N LEU A 133 -17.74 -18.66 -6.39
CA LEU A 133 -17.53 -20.07 -6.71
C LEU A 133 -18.02 -20.37 -8.13
N LEU A 134 -19.25 -19.96 -8.48
CA LEU A 134 -19.86 -20.13 -9.79
C LEU A 134 -19.01 -19.53 -10.92
N GLY A 135 -18.49 -18.32 -10.71
CA GLY A 135 -17.61 -17.65 -11.68
C GLY A 135 -16.28 -18.39 -11.92
N THR A 136 -15.91 -19.27 -11.00
CA THR A 136 -14.72 -20.12 -11.15
C THR A 136 -15.08 -21.45 -11.78
N ASP A 137 -16.00 -22.21 -11.18
CA ASP A 137 -16.57 -23.44 -11.75
C ASP A 137 -17.87 -23.81 -11.03
N ALA A 138 -18.91 -24.16 -11.78
CA ALA A 138 -20.24 -24.50 -11.23
C ALA A 138 -20.20 -25.70 -10.29
N ARG A 139 -19.30 -26.65 -10.51
CA ARG A 139 -19.13 -27.85 -9.68
C ARG A 139 -18.68 -27.58 -8.24
N LEU A 140 -18.20 -26.35 -7.97
CA LEU A 140 -17.92 -25.91 -6.60
C LEU A 140 -19.17 -25.63 -5.76
N ILE A 141 -20.30 -25.40 -6.42
CA ILE A 141 -21.63 -25.21 -5.77
C ILE A 141 -22.46 -26.48 -5.84
N ASP A 142 -22.50 -27.09 -7.01
CA ASP A 142 -23.25 -28.31 -7.29
C ASP A 142 -22.32 -29.29 -8.01
N LYS A 143 -21.93 -30.35 -7.32
CA LYS A 143 -21.02 -31.38 -7.85
C LYS A 143 -21.54 -32.05 -9.14
N ASP A 144 -22.86 -32.07 -9.31
CA ASP A 144 -23.56 -32.70 -10.45
C ASP A 144 -23.71 -31.71 -11.63
N ALA A 145 -23.21 -30.45 -11.48
CA ALA A 145 -23.19 -29.49 -12.57
C ALA A 145 -22.36 -29.99 -13.76
N PRO A 146 -22.83 -29.73 -15.01
CA PRO A 146 -22.13 -30.20 -16.20
C PRO A 146 -20.74 -29.57 -16.32
N ASN A 147 -19.77 -30.35 -16.80
CA ASN A 147 -18.48 -29.80 -17.19
C ASN A 147 -18.65 -28.99 -18.48
N ASN A 148 -18.32 -27.71 -18.43
CA ASN A 148 -18.30 -26.85 -19.60
C ASN A 148 -16.98 -27.05 -20.37
N PRO A 149 -16.96 -27.61 -21.58
CA PRO A 149 -15.75 -27.84 -22.36
C PRO A 149 -14.96 -26.55 -22.63
N ASP A 150 -15.66 -25.42 -22.85
CA ASP A 150 -15.08 -24.09 -23.06
C ASP A 150 -14.96 -23.30 -21.77
N GLY A 151 -15.16 -23.95 -20.64
CA GLY A 151 -15.11 -23.36 -19.31
C GLY A 151 -13.70 -22.97 -18.87
N LYS A 152 -13.66 -22.13 -17.85
CA LYS A 152 -12.42 -21.58 -17.33
C LYS A 152 -11.35 -22.63 -17.02
N LEU A 153 -11.69 -23.69 -16.27
CA LEU A 153 -10.72 -24.69 -15.85
C LEU A 153 -10.13 -25.48 -17.04
N ASN A 154 -10.93 -25.75 -18.07
CA ASN A 154 -10.45 -26.40 -19.28
C ASN A 154 -9.47 -25.52 -20.05
N LYS A 155 -9.75 -24.20 -20.13
CA LYS A 155 -8.80 -23.21 -20.73
C LYS A 155 -7.54 -23.07 -19.91
N VAL A 156 -7.63 -23.16 -18.57
CA VAL A 156 -6.43 -23.21 -17.72
C VAL A 156 -5.58 -24.41 -18.08
N ALA A 157 -6.18 -25.61 -18.10
CA ALA A 157 -5.44 -26.84 -18.40
C ALA A 157 -4.81 -26.81 -19.80
N GLU A 158 -5.55 -26.33 -20.80
CA GLU A 158 -5.05 -26.17 -22.18
C GLU A 158 -3.84 -25.22 -22.25
N ASN A 159 -3.92 -24.04 -21.61
CA ASN A 159 -2.80 -23.09 -21.64
C ASN A 159 -1.60 -23.59 -20.83
N VAL A 160 -1.82 -24.25 -19.68
CA VAL A 160 -0.75 -24.90 -18.92
C VAL A 160 -0.05 -25.97 -19.76
N TRP A 161 -0.81 -26.78 -20.50
CA TRP A 161 -0.23 -27.77 -21.38
C TRP A 161 0.55 -27.13 -22.53
N LYS A 162 0.04 -26.09 -23.20
CA LYS A 162 0.75 -25.35 -24.25
C LYS A 162 2.07 -24.76 -23.75
N GLU A 163 2.06 -24.14 -22.58
CA GLU A 163 3.26 -23.57 -21.96
C GLU A 163 4.22 -24.68 -21.48
N TYR A 164 3.70 -25.84 -21.07
CA TYR A 164 4.52 -26.98 -20.72
C TYR A 164 5.27 -27.52 -21.96
N GLU A 165 4.56 -27.73 -23.06
CA GLU A 165 5.16 -28.19 -24.33
C GLU A 165 6.24 -27.21 -24.82
N LYS A 166 5.87 -25.92 -24.90
CA LYS A 166 6.77 -24.87 -25.34
C LYS A 166 7.99 -24.70 -24.43
N GLY A 167 7.75 -24.63 -23.13
CA GLY A 167 8.80 -24.36 -22.14
C GLY A 167 9.75 -25.52 -21.88
N ASN A 168 9.38 -26.74 -22.32
CA ASN A 168 10.22 -27.95 -22.16
C ASN A 168 10.67 -28.54 -23.48
N ALA A 169 10.54 -27.80 -24.60
CA ALA A 169 11.08 -28.17 -25.87
C ALA A 169 12.62 -28.07 -25.87
N ASP A 170 13.27 -28.84 -26.73
CA ASP A 170 14.72 -28.78 -27.01
C ASP A 170 15.62 -28.89 -25.76
N GLY A 171 15.13 -29.57 -24.72
CA GLY A 171 15.88 -29.78 -23.46
C GLY A 171 15.85 -28.60 -22.48
N HIS A 172 15.06 -27.57 -22.76
CA HIS A 172 14.79 -26.49 -21.80
C HIS A 172 13.97 -26.99 -20.60
N ILE A 173 14.06 -26.28 -19.50
CA ILE A 173 13.26 -26.54 -18.30
C ILE A 173 12.31 -25.35 -18.12
N GLY A 174 11.01 -25.59 -18.32
CA GLY A 174 9.96 -24.59 -18.10
C GLY A 174 9.06 -25.01 -16.95
N CYS A 175 9.01 -24.19 -15.90
CA CYS A 175 8.13 -24.38 -14.75
C CYS A 175 6.96 -23.39 -14.77
N GLN A 176 5.86 -23.76 -14.12
CA GLN A 176 4.65 -22.95 -14.09
C GLN A 176 4.04 -22.91 -12.70
N LEU A 177 3.41 -21.78 -12.34
CA LEU A 177 2.64 -21.61 -11.12
C LEU A 177 1.15 -21.42 -11.46
N ILE A 178 0.29 -22.17 -10.79
CA ILE A 178 -1.16 -22.02 -10.89
C ILE A 178 -1.68 -21.55 -9.53
N PHE A 179 -2.29 -20.38 -9.49
CA PHE A 179 -2.87 -19.79 -8.29
C PHE A 179 -4.39 -19.96 -8.26
N SER A 180 -4.88 -20.61 -7.20
CA SER A 180 -6.30 -20.66 -6.87
C SER A 180 -6.49 -20.66 -5.36
N ASP A 181 -7.20 -19.65 -4.85
CA ASP A 181 -7.61 -19.56 -3.43
C ASP A 181 -8.95 -20.27 -3.21
N ILE A 182 -9.64 -20.61 -4.29
CA ILE A 182 -10.94 -21.30 -4.32
C ILE A 182 -10.71 -22.76 -4.70
N GLY A 183 -11.59 -23.63 -4.21
CA GLY A 183 -11.57 -25.08 -4.57
C GLY A 183 -10.28 -25.78 -4.16
N THR A 184 -9.69 -25.38 -3.04
CA THR A 184 -8.48 -26.01 -2.48
C THR A 184 -8.76 -27.42 -1.99
N PRO A 185 -7.75 -28.32 -1.97
CA PRO A 185 -7.90 -29.68 -1.47
C PRO A 185 -8.41 -29.75 -0.03
N GLY A 186 -9.25 -30.74 0.27
CA GLY A 186 -9.77 -30.99 1.60
C GLY A 186 -10.39 -32.36 1.71
N PRO A 187 -10.41 -32.98 2.91
CA PRO A 187 -10.87 -34.39 3.09
C PRO A 187 -12.34 -34.62 2.79
N ASP A 188 -13.18 -33.59 2.93
CA ASP A 188 -14.65 -33.72 2.80
C ASP A 188 -15.18 -33.02 1.53
N LYS A 189 -14.35 -32.89 0.49
CA LYS A 189 -14.73 -32.23 -0.74
C LYS A 189 -14.85 -33.23 -1.90
N ASP A 190 -16.04 -33.33 -2.46
CA ASP A 190 -16.31 -34.18 -3.62
C ASP A 190 -15.65 -33.65 -4.91
N PHE A 191 -15.46 -32.33 -5.03
CA PHE A 191 -14.83 -31.67 -6.16
C PHE A 191 -13.84 -30.62 -5.69
N THR A 192 -12.61 -30.66 -6.22
CA THR A 192 -11.61 -29.61 -6.03
C THR A 192 -11.02 -29.18 -7.36
N ILE A 193 -10.70 -27.90 -7.49
CA ILE A 193 -10.02 -27.35 -8.68
C ILE A 193 -8.65 -28.02 -8.87
N TYR A 194 -7.96 -28.28 -7.77
CA TYR A 194 -6.59 -28.83 -7.79
C TYR A 194 -6.58 -30.26 -8.36
N ASP A 195 -7.48 -31.12 -7.90
CA ASP A 195 -7.56 -32.50 -8.37
C ASP A 195 -8.02 -32.52 -9.84
N TYR A 196 -9.04 -31.74 -10.19
CA TYR A 196 -9.51 -31.61 -11.56
C TYR A 196 -8.42 -31.18 -12.53
N LEU A 197 -7.68 -30.11 -12.20
CA LEU A 197 -6.59 -29.63 -13.04
C LEU A 197 -5.49 -30.69 -13.16
N LYS A 198 -5.09 -31.33 -12.06
CA LYS A 198 -4.08 -32.38 -12.08
C LYS A 198 -4.48 -33.55 -12.98
N GLU A 199 -5.70 -34.05 -12.82
CA GLU A 199 -6.23 -35.14 -13.66
C GLU A 199 -6.27 -34.75 -15.13
N THR A 200 -6.77 -33.56 -15.46
CA THR A 200 -6.83 -33.07 -16.83
C THR A 200 -5.44 -32.88 -17.44
N LEU A 201 -4.48 -32.34 -16.68
CA LEU A 201 -3.10 -32.16 -17.14
C LEU A 201 -2.41 -33.53 -17.39
N ILE A 202 -2.67 -34.53 -16.57
CA ILE A 202 -2.21 -35.91 -16.80
C ILE A 202 -2.81 -36.48 -18.08
N GLN A 203 -4.11 -36.23 -18.35
CA GLN A 203 -4.75 -36.64 -19.60
C GLN A 203 -4.13 -35.95 -20.84
N TYR A 204 -3.65 -34.71 -20.72
CA TYR A 204 -2.89 -34.03 -21.76
C TYR A 204 -1.46 -34.55 -21.93
N GLY A 205 -0.97 -35.43 -21.05
CA GLY A 205 0.32 -36.07 -21.17
C GLY A 205 1.39 -35.54 -20.22
N ILE A 206 1.08 -34.62 -19.32
CA ILE A 206 2.04 -34.17 -18.30
C ILE A 206 2.21 -35.26 -17.25
N PRO A 207 3.43 -35.75 -16.97
CA PRO A 207 3.66 -36.79 -16.00
C PRO A 207 3.16 -36.40 -14.60
N ALA A 208 2.39 -37.25 -13.93
CA ALA A 208 1.86 -37.00 -12.59
C ALA A 208 2.97 -36.64 -11.58
N GLY A 209 4.16 -37.18 -11.75
CA GLY A 209 5.33 -36.88 -10.93
C GLY A 209 5.86 -35.45 -11.07
N GLU A 210 5.52 -34.73 -12.14
CA GLU A 210 5.94 -33.35 -12.40
C GLU A 210 4.94 -32.30 -11.91
N ILE A 211 3.73 -32.73 -11.49
CA ILE A 211 2.70 -31.88 -10.92
C ILE A 211 2.73 -31.99 -9.38
N ALA A 212 2.62 -30.86 -8.69
CA ALA A 212 2.61 -30.81 -7.23
C ALA A 212 1.57 -29.82 -6.69
N PHE A 213 1.07 -30.12 -5.50
CA PHE A 213 0.26 -29.18 -4.71
C PHE A 213 1.10 -28.63 -3.55
N ILE A 214 1.08 -27.33 -3.35
CA ILE A 214 1.74 -26.74 -2.17
C ILE A 214 1.13 -27.25 -0.86
N HIS A 215 -0.16 -27.65 -0.89
CA HIS A 215 -0.90 -28.16 0.26
C HIS A 215 -0.39 -29.50 0.78
N ASP A 216 0.32 -30.27 -0.05
CA ASP A 216 0.93 -31.55 0.34
C ASP A 216 2.18 -31.34 1.23
N ALA A 217 2.83 -30.18 1.10
CA ALA A 217 3.97 -29.81 1.92
C ALA A 217 3.50 -29.13 3.23
N LYS A 218 3.35 -29.93 4.29
CA LYS A 218 2.81 -29.50 5.59
C LYS A 218 3.83 -28.81 6.47
N THR A 219 5.12 -29.13 6.30
CA THR A 219 6.23 -28.55 7.08
C THR A 219 7.10 -27.64 6.22
N ASP A 220 7.86 -26.75 6.85
CA ASP A 220 8.78 -25.86 6.14
C ASP A 220 9.86 -26.66 5.39
N ALA A 221 10.38 -27.72 5.98
CA ALA A 221 11.34 -28.62 5.33
C ALA A 221 10.77 -29.29 4.07
N GLN A 222 9.49 -29.69 4.09
CA GLN A 222 8.81 -30.25 2.92
C GLN A 222 8.60 -29.18 1.85
N ARG A 223 8.29 -27.95 2.24
CA ARG A 223 8.17 -26.81 1.30
C ARG A 223 9.49 -26.50 0.65
N ASP A 224 10.57 -26.42 1.41
CA ASP A 224 11.92 -26.17 0.88
C ASP A 224 12.36 -27.27 -0.09
N ALA A 225 12.05 -28.54 0.22
CA ALA A 225 12.31 -29.66 -0.68
C ALA A 225 11.51 -29.53 -1.99
N LEU A 226 10.22 -29.20 -1.91
CA LEU A 226 9.36 -28.97 -3.07
C LEU A 226 9.88 -27.82 -3.93
N PHE A 227 10.27 -26.71 -3.33
CA PHE A 227 10.83 -25.56 -4.07
C PHE A 227 12.17 -25.89 -4.71
N LYS A 228 12.98 -26.73 -4.08
CA LYS A 228 14.20 -27.26 -4.71
C LYS A 228 13.88 -28.14 -5.92
N GLU A 229 12.84 -28.97 -5.85
CA GLU A 229 12.39 -29.78 -6.98
C GLU A 229 11.86 -28.91 -8.14
N MET A 230 11.22 -27.78 -7.85
CA MET A 230 10.84 -26.79 -8.87
C MET A 230 12.07 -26.16 -9.52
N ARG A 231 13.03 -25.68 -8.72
CA ARG A 231 14.28 -25.07 -9.25
C ARG A 231 15.15 -26.03 -10.07
N THR A 232 15.04 -27.32 -9.84
CA THR A 232 15.79 -28.33 -10.62
C THR A 232 15.00 -28.91 -11.78
N GLY A 233 13.76 -28.44 -11.99
CA GLY A 233 12.89 -28.93 -13.08
C GLY A 233 12.31 -30.33 -12.85
N LYS A 234 12.50 -30.92 -11.66
CA LYS A 234 11.88 -32.21 -11.32
C LYS A 234 10.37 -32.08 -11.15
N LYS A 235 9.91 -30.95 -10.62
CA LYS A 235 8.52 -30.51 -10.64
C LYS A 235 8.40 -29.34 -11.60
N LYS A 236 7.40 -29.38 -12.48
CA LYS A 236 7.20 -28.36 -13.51
C LYS A 236 5.92 -27.55 -13.36
N VAL A 237 4.91 -28.14 -12.70
CA VAL A 237 3.65 -27.46 -12.42
C VAL A 237 3.38 -27.49 -10.92
N LEU A 238 3.29 -26.31 -10.32
CA LEU A 238 2.92 -26.15 -8.91
C LEU A 238 1.59 -25.43 -8.79
N ILE A 239 0.61 -26.07 -8.15
CA ILE A 239 -0.72 -25.50 -7.87
C ILE A 239 -0.77 -25.09 -6.41
N GLY A 240 -1.14 -23.82 -6.15
CA GLY A 240 -1.18 -23.30 -4.80
C GLY A 240 -2.09 -22.10 -4.58
N SER A 241 -2.34 -21.80 -3.31
CA SER A 241 -3.08 -20.59 -2.90
C SER A 241 -2.13 -19.41 -2.68
N THR A 242 -2.69 -18.19 -2.69
CA THR A 242 -1.92 -16.96 -2.40
C THR A 242 -1.18 -17.06 -1.08
N ASP A 243 -1.83 -17.50 -0.01
CA ASP A 243 -1.23 -17.56 1.32
C ASP A 243 -0.03 -18.51 1.36
N LYS A 244 -0.09 -19.66 0.66
CA LYS A 244 0.96 -20.66 0.70
C LYS A 244 2.05 -20.47 -0.37
N CYS A 245 1.69 -19.92 -1.52
CA CYS A 245 2.62 -19.63 -2.63
C CYS A 245 2.96 -18.14 -2.77
N GLY A 246 2.23 -17.24 -2.14
CA GLY A 246 2.44 -15.79 -2.21
C GLY A 246 3.55 -15.26 -1.30
N THR A 247 3.98 -15.99 -0.26
CA THR A 247 5.03 -15.55 0.66
C THR A 247 6.11 -16.60 0.81
N GLY A 248 7.40 -16.20 0.82
CA GLY A 248 8.55 -17.07 1.08
C GLY A 248 8.90 -18.08 -0.02
N VAL A 249 8.19 -18.12 -1.14
CA VAL A 249 8.42 -19.04 -2.24
C VAL A 249 9.54 -18.54 -3.14
N ASN A 250 10.55 -19.38 -3.39
CA ASN A 250 11.69 -19.09 -4.24
C ASN A 250 11.77 -20.18 -5.33
N VAL A 251 10.97 -20.02 -6.42
CA VAL A 251 10.84 -21.01 -7.51
C VAL A 251 11.01 -20.38 -8.89
N GLN A 252 11.47 -19.12 -8.96
CA GLN A 252 11.51 -18.34 -10.19
C GLN A 252 12.49 -18.84 -11.24
N THR A 253 13.53 -19.61 -10.89
CA THR A 253 14.66 -19.93 -11.78
C THR A 253 14.24 -20.31 -13.20
N HIS A 254 13.31 -21.23 -13.35
CA HIS A 254 12.84 -21.71 -14.64
C HIS A 254 11.35 -21.37 -14.89
N LEU A 255 10.81 -20.34 -14.24
CA LEU A 255 9.40 -20.02 -14.34
C LEU A 255 9.08 -19.32 -15.66
N VAL A 256 8.28 -19.97 -16.52
CA VAL A 256 7.88 -19.47 -17.85
C VAL A 256 6.47 -18.89 -17.86
N ALA A 257 5.58 -19.36 -16.96
CA ALA A 257 4.21 -18.89 -16.92
C ALA A 257 3.58 -18.93 -15.50
N MET A 258 2.66 -18.02 -15.30
CA MET A 258 1.80 -17.97 -14.11
C MET A 258 0.33 -17.88 -14.52
N HIS A 259 -0.54 -18.61 -13.81
CA HIS A 259 -1.96 -18.72 -14.12
C HIS A 259 -2.78 -18.31 -12.91
N HIS A 260 -3.54 -17.21 -13.02
CA HIS A 260 -4.51 -16.77 -12.01
C HIS A 260 -5.88 -17.34 -12.33
N VAL A 261 -6.25 -18.46 -11.71
CA VAL A 261 -7.54 -19.12 -11.91
C VAL A 261 -8.66 -18.29 -11.31
N ASP A 262 -8.40 -17.68 -10.15
CA ASP A 262 -9.32 -16.79 -9.45
C ASP A 262 -8.75 -15.40 -9.24
N CYS A 263 -9.63 -14.42 -9.08
CA CYS A 263 -9.28 -13.07 -8.70
C CYS A 263 -9.20 -12.95 -7.17
N PRO A 264 -8.05 -12.54 -6.60
CA PRO A 264 -7.96 -12.25 -5.17
C PRO A 264 -8.69 -10.95 -4.82
N TRP A 265 -9.04 -10.76 -3.55
CA TRP A 265 -9.74 -9.57 -3.09
C TRP A 265 -8.90 -8.29 -3.07
N LYS A 266 -7.57 -8.43 -3.01
CA LYS A 266 -6.64 -7.32 -2.81
C LYS A 266 -5.64 -7.21 -3.97
N PRO A 267 -5.38 -5.99 -4.48
CA PRO A 267 -4.34 -5.78 -5.48
C PRO A 267 -2.97 -6.28 -5.03
N SER A 268 -2.62 -6.09 -3.75
CA SER A 268 -1.35 -6.58 -3.19
C SER A 268 -1.16 -8.09 -3.30
N SER A 269 -2.25 -8.87 -3.29
CA SER A 269 -2.19 -10.32 -3.51
C SER A 269 -1.81 -10.65 -4.96
N ILE A 270 -2.26 -9.87 -5.94
CA ILE A 270 -1.84 -10.01 -7.34
C ILE A 270 -0.35 -9.70 -7.46
N GLU A 271 0.10 -8.58 -6.91
CA GLU A 271 1.52 -8.21 -6.91
C GLU A 271 2.39 -9.25 -6.21
N GLN A 272 1.91 -9.81 -5.10
CA GLN A 272 2.61 -10.91 -4.42
C GLN A 272 2.70 -12.18 -5.26
N ARG A 273 1.62 -12.56 -5.99
CA ARG A 273 1.63 -13.69 -6.91
C ARG A 273 2.59 -13.44 -8.07
N GLU A 274 2.45 -12.31 -8.76
CA GLU A 274 3.22 -11.96 -9.95
C GLU A 274 4.71 -11.74 -9.64
N GLY A 275 5.03 -11.17 -8.49
CA GLY A 275 6.40 -11.02 -7.99
C GLY A 275 7.12 -12.35 -7.68
N ARG A 276 6.47 -13.51 -7.87
CA ARG A 276 7.14 -14.82 -7.82
C ARG A 276 7.79 -15.21 -9.13
N GLY A 277 7.29 -14.69 -10.25
CA GLY A 277 7.82 -14.97 -11.58
C GLY A 277 8.63 -13.80 -12.14
N ILE A 278 8.13 -12.57 -11.99
CA ILE A 278 8.83 -11.35 -12.39
C ILE A 278 9.81 -10.98 -11.28
N ARG A 279 10.92 -11.70 -11.21
CA ARG A 279 11.88 -11.57 -10.13
C ARG A 279 13.30 -11.89 -10.62
N GLN A 280 14.28 -11.25 -10.00
CA GLN A 280 15.69 -11.54 -10.21
C GLN A 280 16.01 -13.03 -9.99
N GLY A 281 16.90 -13.57 -10.84
CA GLY A 281 17.29 -14.98 -10.83
C GLY A 281 16.32 -15.90 -11.56
N ASN A 282 15.41 -15.37 -12.37
CA ASN A 282 14.74 -16.12 -13.41
C ASN A 282 15.65 -16.15 -14.64
N GLU A 283 15.89 -17.33 -15.20
CA GLU A 283 16.76 -17.55 -16.35
C GLU A 283 16.05 -17.30 -17.70
N ASN A 284 14.73 -17.07 -17.67
CA ASN A 284 13.96 -16.79 -18.88
C ASN A 284 13.94 -15.28 -19.13
N GLU A 285 14.01 -14.88 -20.40
CA GLU A 285 13.93 -13.48 -20.81
C GLU A 285 12.53 -12.89 -20.61
N GLU A 286 11.50 -13.74 -20.69
CA GLU A 286 10.09 -13.33 -20.51
C GLU A 286 9.26 -14.36 -19.72
N VAL A 287 8.25 -13.87 -19.02
CA VAL A 287 7.25 -14.68 -18.32
C VAL A 287 5.84 -14.33 -18.79
N ALA A 288 5.02 -15.35 -19.08
CA ALA A 288 3.60 -15.16 -19.39
C ALA A 288 2.77 -15.12 -18.11
N ILE A 289 1.86 -14.17 -18.02
CA ILE A 289 0.85 -14.10 -16.93
C ILE A 289 -0.53 -14.24 -17.53
N TYR A 290 -1.23 -15.30 -17.15
CA TYR A 290 -2.59 -15.58 -17.60
C TYR A 290 -3.60 -15.22 -16.49
N ARG A 291 -4.60 -14.44 -16.84
CA ARG A 291 -5.76 -14.14 -15.99
C ARG A 291 -7.02 -14.69 -16.63
N TYR A 292 -7.69 -15.59 -15.94
CA TYR A 292 -8.88 -16.28 -16.45
C TYR A 292 -10.14 -15.63 -15.91
N VAL A 293 -11.07 -15.33 -16.82
CA VAL A 293 -12.30 -14.58 -16.52
C VAL A 293 -13.49 -15.26 -17.14
N THR A 294 -14.54 -15.55 -16.35
CA THR A 294 -15.83 -15.98 -16.88
C THR A 294 -16.73 -14.77 -17.07
N LYS A 295 -17.06 -14.46 -18.33
CA LYS A 295 -17.89 -13.30 -18.70
C LYS A 295 -19.27 -13.36 -18.04
N GLY A 296 -19.84 -12.19 -17.76
CA GLY A 296 -21.20 -12.09 -17.22
C GLY A 296 -21.38 -12.71 -15.84
N THR A 297 -20.30 -12.95 -15.11
CA THR A 297 -20.33 -13.47 -13.75
C THR A 297 -19.65 -12.51 -12.77
N PHE A 298 -19.75 -12.80 -11.49
CA PHE A 298 -19.07 -12.07 -10.44
C PHE A 298 -17.53 -12.04 -10.60
N ASP A 299 -16.98 -13.02 -11.26
CA ASP A 299 -15.54 -13.09 -11.54
C ASP A 299 -15.05 -11.91 -12.39
N ALA A 300 -15.76 -11.60 -13.49
CA ALA A 300 -15.46 -10.43 -14.32
C ALA A 300 -15.59 -9.11 -13.54
N TYR A 301 -16.63 -9.00 -12.70
CA TYR A 301 -16.81 -7.85 -11.82
C TYR A 301 -15.65 -7.68 -10.84
N ASN A 302 -15.25 -8.78 -10.17
CA ASN A 302 -14.17 -8.76 -9.19
C ASN A 302 -12.82 -8.35 -9.81
N TRP A 303 -12.49 -8.84 -11.01
CA TRP A 303 -11.28 -8.42 -11.73
C TRP A 303 -11.29 -6.92 -12.03
N SER A 304 -12.41 -6.37 -12.52
CA SER A 304 -12.51 -4.93 -12.78
C SER A 304 -12.40 -4.09 -11.50
N LEU A 305 -12.97 -4.56 -10.40
CA LEU A 305 -12.87 -3.92 -9.09
C LEU A 305 -11.43 -3.84 -8.59
N VAL A 306 -10.70 -4.96 -8.65
CA VAL A 306 -9.30 -5.04 -8.21
C VAL A 306 -8.39 -4.21 -9.11
N GLU A 307 -8.61 -4.18 -10.42
CA GLU A 307 -7.86 -3.32 -11.35
C GLU A 307 -8.08 -1.83 -11.06
N ASN A 308 -9.31 -1.43 -10.75
CA ASN A 308 -9.60 -0.04 -10.36
C ASN A 308 -8.90 0.34 -9.05
N LYS A 309 -8.91 -0.56 -8.05
CA LYS A 309 -8.16 -0.38 -6.80
C LYS A 309 -6.66 -0.24 -7.06
N GLN A 310 -6.08 -1.10 -7.90
CA GLN A 310 -4.65 -1.06 -8.22
C GLN A 310 -4.25 0.20 -8.97
N ARG A 311 -5.06 0.62 -9.94
CA ARG A 311 -4.85 1.88 -10.67
C ARG A 311 -4.84 3.06 -9.71
N PHE A 312 -5.78 3.10 -8.79
CA PHE A 312 -5.85 4.13 -7.77
C PHE A 312 -4.61 4.14 -6.86
N ILE A 313 -4.22 2.98 -6.30
CA ILE A 313 -3.03 2.86 -5.45
C ILE A 313 -1.79 3.36 -6.21
N SER A 314 -1.61 2.96 -7.46
CA SER A 314 -0.52 3.41 -8.32
C SER A 314 -0.53 4.93 -8.52
N GLN A 315 -1.69 5.53 -8.78
CA GLN A 315 -1.83 6.99 -8.93
C GLN A 315 -1.45 7.75 -7.65
N VAL A 316 -1.91 7.27 -6.50
CA VAL A 316 -1.57 7.86 -5.20
C VAL A 316 -0.07 7.76 -4.93
N MET A 317 0.51 6.59 -5.10
CA MET A 317 1.93 6.34 -4.79
C MET A 317 2.89 7.08 -5.73
N THR A 318 2.58 7.15 -7.03
CA THR A 318 3.44 7.82 -8.03
C THR A 318 3.24 9.32 -8.12
N SER A 319 2.21 9.89 -7.50
CA SER A 319 1.80 11.31 -7.62
C SER A 319 1.51 11.80 -9.06
N LYS A 320 1.36 10.90 -10.02
CA LYS A 320 1.14 11.26 -11.42
C LYS A 320 -0.29 11.73 -11.71
N ALA A 321 -1.23 11.49 -10.79
CA ALA A 321 -2.57 12.05 -10.90
C ALA A 321 -3.16 12.24 -9.50
N VAL A 322 -3.45 13.48 -9.16
CA VAL A 322 -3.91 13.83 -7.83
C VAL A 322 -5.43 13.81 -7.80
N SER A 323 -5.99 12.65 -7.53
CA SER A 323 -7.35 12.59 -7.02
C SER A 323 -7.36 13.08 -5.58
N ARG A 324 -8.22 14.05 -5.26
CA ARG A 324 -8.35 14.56 -3.88
C ARG A 324 -9.06 13.61 -2.94
N SER A 325 -9.84 12.71 -3.47
CA SER A 325 -10.56 11.72 -2.69
C SER A 325 -10.56 10.37 -3.39
N CYS A 326 -10.52 9.32 -2.61
CA CYS A 326 -10.70 7.95 -3.04
C CYS A 326 -11.62 7.19 -2.11
N GLU A 327 -12.48 6.41 -2.68
CA GLU A 327 -13.27 5.44 -1.95
C GLU A 327 -12.43 4.19 -1.70
N ASP A 328 -12.28 3.82 -0.45
CA ASP A 328 -11.80 2.50 -0.07
C ASP A 328 -12.98 1.54 -0.26
N ILE A 329 -12.97 0.83 -1.38
CA ILE A 329 -13.95 -0.22 -1.64
C ILE A 329 -13.52 -1.41 -0.81
N ASP A 330 -14.04 -1.49 0.41
CA ASP A 330 -13.87 -2.65 1.28
C ASP A 330 -14.41 -3.92 0.63
N GLU A 331 -14.12 -5.09 1.19
CA GLU A 331 -14.64 -6.40 0.76
C GLU A 331 -16.17 -6.35 0.63
N ALA A 332 -16.65 -5.85 -0.49
CA ALA A 332 -18.03 -5.48 -0.63
C ALA A 332 -18.86 -6.73 -0.87
N THR A 333 -19.73 -7.02 0.07
CA THR A 333 -20.92 -7.81 -0.20
C THR A 333 -21.64 -7.15 -1.37
N LEU A 334 -21.88 -7.91 -2.45
CA LEU A 334 -22.64 -7.42 -3.61
C LEU A 334 -23.96 -6.82 -3.16
N SER A 335 -24.24 -5.61 -3.58
CA SER A 335 -25.58 -5.03 -3.45
C SER A 335 -26.54 -5.72 -4.41
N TYR A 336 -27.84 -5.60 -4.11
CA TYR A 336 -28.89 -6.11 -5.02
C TYR A 336 -28.73 -5.57 -6.46
N ALA A 337 -28.40 -4.29 -6.59
CA ALA A 337 -28.20 -3.66 -7.89
C ALA A 337 -27.03 -4.29 -8.66
N GLU A 338 -25.93 -4.60 -7.97
CA GLU A 338 -24.75 -5.23 -8.58
C GLU A 338 -25.02 -6.68 -8.97
N ILE A 339 -25.70 -7.46 -8.12
CA ILE A 339 -26.10 -8.83 -8.45
C ILE A 339 -26.98 -8.84 -9.72
N LYS A 340 -27.97 -7.96 -9.77
CA LYS A 340 -28.86 -7.82 -10.92
C LYS A 340 -28.10 -7.38 -12.18
N ALA A 341 -27.17 -6.47 -12.03
CA ALA A 341 -26.37 -5.95 -13.11
C ALA A 341 -25.47 -7.03 -13.74
N VAL A 342 -24.79 -7.80 -12.90
CA VAL A 342 -23.94 -8.90 -13.36
C VAL A 342 -24.74 -10.02 -14.01
N ALA A 343 -25.88 -10.41 -13.40
CA ALA A 343 -26.74 -11.48 -13.91
C ALA A 343 -27.41 -11.18 -15.25
N THR A 344 -27.77 -9.91 -15.49
CA THR A 344 -28.43 -9.54 -16.76
C THR A 344 -27.47 -9.43 -17.94
N GLY A 345 -26.15 -9.49 -17.69
CA GLY A 345 -25.12 -9.41 -18.75
C GLY A 345 -25.22 -8.16 -19.62
N ASN A 346 -25.83 -7.09 -19.09
CA ASN A 346 -26.13 -5.90 -19.87
C ASN A 346 -24.85 -5.10 -20.17
N PRO A 347 -24.42 -4.97 -21.43
CA PRO A 347 -23.20 -4.24 -21.80
C PRO A 347 -23.24 -2.75 -21.40
N LEU A 348 -24.44 -2.18 -21.24
CA LEU A 348 -24.63 -0.80 -20.76
C LEU A 348 -24.13 -0.58 -19.32
N ILE A 349 -23.94 -1.66 -18.57
CA ILE A 349 -23.40 -1.57 -17.21
C ILE A 349 -21.91 -1.31 -17.28
N LYS A 350 -21.19 -1.97 -18.19
CA LYS A 350 -19.78 -1.69 -18.45
C LYS A 350 -19.60 -0.23 -18.92
N GLU A 351 -20.44 0.19 -19.87
CA GLU A 351 -20.43 1.56 -20.37
C GLU A 351 -20.77 2.57 -19.26
N LYS A 352 -21.79 2.27 -18.44
CA LYS A 352 -22.12 3.09 -17.27
C LYS A 352 -20.93 3.17 -16.28
N MET A 353 -20.27 2.06 -15.98
CA MET A 353 -19.10 2.08 -15.10
C MET A 353 -17.93 2.89 -15.69
N GLU A 354 -17.70 2.79 -17.00
CA GLU A 354 -16.69 3.61 -17.69
C GLU A 354 -17.05 5.10 -17.64
N ILE A 355 -18.30 5.45 -17.88
CA ILE A 355 -18.81 6.84 -17.79
C ILE A 355 -18.76 7.33 -16.33
N ASP A 356 -19.19 6.52 -15.37
CA ASP A 356 -19.11 6.87 -13.95
C ASP A 356 -17.66 7.12 -13.52
N ASN A 357 -16.72 6.30 -14.00
CA ASN A 357 -15.28 6.50 -13.78
C ASN A 357 -14.77 7.80 -14.42
N ASP A 358 -15.18 8.11 -15.64
CA ASP A 358 -14.83 9.37 -16.32
C ASP A 358 -15.43 10.58 -15.61
N VAL A 359 -16.68 10.49 -15.17
CA VAL A 359 -17.33 11.53 -14.35
C VAL A 359 -16.60 11.74 -13.03
N GLN A 360 -16.20 10.66 -12.36
CA GLN A 360 -15.40 10.75 -11.13
C GLN A 360 -14.04 11.39 -11.43
N ARG A 361 -13.34 10.95 -12.47
CA ARG A 361 -12.07 11.54 -12.90
C ARG A 361 -12.19 13.05 -13.15
N LEU A 362 -13.22 13.48 -13.86
CA LEU A 362 -13.47 14.90 -14.16
C LEU A 362 -13.82 15.70 -12.89
N LYS A 363 -14.62 15.12 -11.98
CA LYS A 363 -14.91 15.73 -10.67
C LYS A 363 -13.64 15.92 -9.86
N LEU A 364 -12.73 14.94 -9.91
CA LEU A 364 -11.45 14.97 -9.21
C LEU A 364 -10.51 16.02 -9.78
N LEU A 365 -10.41 16.11 -11.10
CA LEU A 365 -9.64 17.17 -11.77
C LEU A 365 -10.17 18.57 -11.42
N LYS A 366 -11.49 18.74 -11.39
CA LYS A 366 -12.14 19.99 -10.98
C LYS A 366 -11.82 20.30 -9.51
N ALA A 367 -11.96 19.33 -8.61
CA ALA A 367 -11.67 19.50 -7.19
C ALA A 367 -10.17 19.81 -6.95
N SER A 368 -9.26 19.17 -7.68
CA SER A 368 -7.83 19.49 -7.65
C SER A 368 -7.55 20.92 -8.07
N TYR A 369 -8.15 21.36 -9.17
CA TYR A 369 -8.03 22.75 -9.65
C TYR A 369 -8.55 23.76 -8.63
N ASP A 370 -9.78 23.54 -8.11
CA ASP A 370 -10.37 24.43 -7.11
C ASP A 370 -9.51 24.54 -5.85
N ASN A 371 -8.89 23.46 -5.45
CA ASN A 371 -8.01 23.46 -4.28
C ASN A 371 -6.65 24.12 -4.50
N GLN A 372 -6.03 23.91 -5.65
CA GLN A 372 -4.82 24.66 -5.99
C GLN A 372 -5.13 26.17 -5.94
N ARG A 373 -6.29 26.55 -6.47
CA ARG A 373 -6.75 27.93 -6.44
C ARG A 373 -6.94 28.45 -5.01
N TYR A 374 -7.64 27.67 -4.17
CA TYR A 374 -7.83 28.04 -2.75
C TYR A 374 -6.51 28.04 -1.97
N GLY A 375 -5.65 27.04 -2.19
CA GLY A 375 -4.34 26.99 -1.54
C GLY A 375 -3.45 28.19 -1.93
N LEU A 376 -3.46 28.62 -3.20
CA LEU A 376 -2.77 29.82 -3.65
C LEU A 376 -3.39 31.08 -3.03
N GLN A 377 -4.71 31.13 -2.94
CA GLN A 377 -5.42 32.26 -2.33
C GLN A 377 -5.11 32.36 -0.83
N ASP A 378 -5.12 31.26 -0.09
CA ASP A 378 -4.75 31.22 1.33
C ASP A 378 -3.30 31.59 1.55
N ASN A 379 -2.40 31.09 0.72
CA ASN A 379 -0.99 31.48 0.78
C ASN A 379 -0.82 32.98 0.57
N PHE A 380 -1.50 33.54 -0.43
CA PHE A 380 -1.40 34.96 -0.76
C PHE A 380 -2.05 35.86 0.30
N MET A 381 -3.24 35.49 0.78
CA MET A 381 -4.04 36.33 1.68
C MET A 381 -3.64 36.18 3.15
N ILE A 382 -3.18 35.03 3.57
CA ILE A 382 -2.96 34.71 4.99
C ILE A 382 -1.50 34.38 5.29
N LYS A 383 -0.96 33.37 4.61
CA LYS A 383 0.35 32.78 4.97
C LYS A 383 1.49 33.74 4.67
N TYR A 384 1.58 34.27 3.45
CA TYR A 384 2.68 35.15 3.09
C TYR A 384 2.66 36.50 3.83
N PRO A 385 1.53 37.19 4.01
CA PRO A 385 1.50 38.40 4.83
C PRO A 385 1.95 38.14 6.27
N LYS A 386 1.55 37.02 6.89
CA LYS A 386 2.01 36.65 8.21
C LYS A 386 3.51 36.38 8.26
N LEU A 387 4.04 35.64 7.30
CA LEU A 387 5.49 35.36 7.20
C LEU A 387 6.29 36.63 6.97
N ILE A 388 5.83 37.53 6.09
CA ILE A 388 6.46 38.80 5.80
C ILE A 388 6.50 39.66 7.09
N LYS A 389 5.39 39.75 7.80
CA LYS A 389 5.29 40.47 9.07
C LYS A 389 6.31 39.93 10.08
N THR A 390 6.30 38.62 10.33
CA THR A 390 7.20 37.95 11.26
C THR A 390 8.68 38.17 10.85
N ALA A 391 8.99 38.02 9.56
CA ALA A 391 10.35 38.25 9.06
C ALA A 391 10.78 39.70 9.19
N THR A 392 9.88 40.66 8.96
CA THR A 392 10.15 42.07 9.11
C THR A 392 10.41 42.44 10.57
N GLU A 393 9.60 41.92 11.49
CA GLU A 393 9.82 42.11 12.94
C GLU A 393 11.14 41.49 13.39
N LYS A 394 11.46 40.28 12.93
CA LYS A 394 12.72 39.61 13.21
C LYS A 394 13.92 40.41 12.67
N LEU A 395 13.82 40.93 11.45
CA LEU A 395 14.85 41.74 10.83
C LEU A 395 15.09 43.05 11.63
N ALA A 396 14.01 43.70 12.11
CA ALA A 396 14.11 44.90 12.93
C ALA A 396 14.85 44.57 14.25
N ASN A 397 14.48 43.49 14.92
CA ASN A 397 15.13 43.04 16.15
C ASN A 397 16.60 42.70 15.94
N VAL A 398 16.94 41.97 14.87
CA VAL A 398 18.35 41.66 14.53
C VAL A 398 19.17 42.95 14.27
N ARG A 399 18.58 43.94 13.59
CA ARG A 399 19.26 45.24 13.35
C ARG A 399 19.54 45.98 14.65
N GLU A 400 18.65 45.93 15.63
CA GLU A 400 18.88 46.51 16.96
C GLU A 400 19.94 45.73 17.74
N ASP A 401 19.91 44.40 17.68
CA ASP A 401 20.95 43.57 18.32
C ASP A 401 22.34 43.84 17.72
N VAL A 402 22.44 43.99 16.38
CA VAL A 402 23.71 44.37 15.73
C VAL A 402 24.22 45.74 16.22
N LYS A 403 23.35 46.75 16.31
CA LYS A 403 23.71 48.05 16.86
C LYS A 403 24.18 47.96 18.30
N ALA A 404 23.51 47.18 19.13
CA ALA A 404 23.89 46.96 20.53
C ALA A 404 25.26 46.29 20.64
N ARG A 405 25.49 45.25 19.80
CA ARG A 405 26.78 44.55 19.70
C ARG A 405 27.91 45.54 19.29
N ASP A 406 27.70 46.30 18.22
CA ASP A 406 28.73 47.20 17.67
C ASP A 406 29.08 48.30 18.67
N LYS A 407 28.08 48.82 19.40
CA LYS A 407 28.33 49.77 20.49
C LYS A 407 29.17 49.15 21.60
N GLU A 408 28.80 47.94 22.06
CA GLU A 408 29.54 47.23 23.11
C GLU A 408 30.97 46.92 22.70
N LEU A 409 31.23 46.55 21.44
CA LEU A 409 32.58 46.33 20.91
C LEU A 409 33.41 47.59 20.82
N ILE A 410 32.79 48.77 20.63
CA ILE A 410 33.48 50.06 20.66
C ILE A 410 33.81 50.44 22.11
N ASP A 411 32.85 50.29 23.02
CA ASP A 411 33.02 50.67 24.42
C ASP A 411 33.97 49.71 25.17
N ASN A 412 33.94 48.39 24.81
CA ASN A 412 34.75 47.33 25.41
C ASN A 412 35.40 46.45 24.32
N PRO A 413 36.52 46.90 23.69
CA PRO A 413 37.12 46.20 22.54
C PRO A 413 37.84 44.90 22.91
N GLU A 414 38.18 44.68 24.18
CA GLU A 414 38.86 43.49 24.63
C GLU A 414 37.89 42.34 24.88
N PHE A 415 38.38 41.11 24.70
CA PHE A 415 37.57 39.93 25.00
C PHE A 415 37.19 39.89 26.48
N ALA A 416 35.91 39.83 26.79
CA ALA A 416 35.39 39.62 28.12
C ALA A 416 34.12 38.78 28.08
N ILE A 417 34.11 37.69 28.84
CA ILE A 417 32.93 36.82 29.01
C ILE A 417 32.63 36.68 30.50
N THR A 418 31.41 36.91 30.89
CA THR A 418 30.97 36.73 32.29
C THR A 418 30.28 35.39 32.41
N ILE A 419 30.75 34.49 33.29
CA ILE A 419 30.14 33.22 33.63
C ILE A 419 29.80 33.22 35.13
N GLY A 420 28.52 33.06 35.45
CA GLY A 420 28.02 33.20 36.81
C GLY A 420 28.28 34.63 37.35
N LYS A 421 29.19 34.80 38.31
CA LYS A 421 29.54 36.09 38.92
C LYS A 421 30.97 36.59 38.55
N ALA A 422 31.73 35.79 37.80
CA ALA A 422 33.11 36.10 37.44
C ALA A 422 33.25 36.50 35.97
N THR A 423 34.10 37.48 35.67
CA THR A 423 34.41 37.90 34.31
C THR A 423 35.82 37.41 33.93
N TYR A 424 35.94 36.81 32.76
CA TYR A 424 37.19 36.26 32.22
C TYR A 424 37.59 37.05 30.97
N THR A 425 38.83 37.48 30.93
CA THR A 425 39.42 38.27 29.82
C THR A 425 40.24 37.39 28.88
N GLU A 426 40.68 36.22 29.35
CA GLU A 426 41.37 35.23 28.54
C GLU A 426 40.40 34.23 27.93
N ARG A 427 40.52 33.98 26.60
CA ARG A 427 39.59 33.08 25.87
C ARG A 427 39.63 31.66 26.37
N VAL A 428 40.80 31.14 26.75
CA VAL A 428 40.97 29.77 27.24
C VAL A 428 40.28 29.59 28.59
N ASP A 429 40.48 30.56 29.50
CA ASP A 429 39.88 30.53 30.85
C ASP A 429 38.34 30.67 30.75
N GLY A 430 37.87 31.61 29.95
CA GLY A 430 36.44 31.79 29.68
C GLY A 430 35.81 30.56 29.07
N GLY A 431 36.48 29.91 28.11
CA GLY A 431 36.03 28.68 27.49
C GLY A 431 35.95 27.49 28.46
N THR A 432 36.97 27.36 29.33
CA THR A 432 36.98 26.29 30.34
C THR A 432 35.84 26.44 31.34
N MET A 433 35.62 27.64 31.83
CA MET A 433 34.53 27.92 32.77
C MET A 433 33.16 27.79 32.12
N MET A 434 33.03 28.12 30.83
CA MET A 434 31.83 27.90 30.06
C MET A 434 31.50 26.40 29.95
N LEU A 435 32.47 25.54 29.64
CA LEU A 435 32.30 24.09 29.58
C LEU A 435 31.90 23.50 30.94
N GLU A 436 32.51 24.01 32.02
CA GLU A 436 32.13 23.63 33.38
C GLU A 436 30.68 24.03 33.71
N ALA A 437 30.25 25.23 33.31
CA ALA A 437 28.88 25.68 33.49
C ALA A 437 27.90 24.82 32.69
N ILE A 438 28.22 24.46 31.42
CA ILE A 438 27.42 23.57 30.57
C ILE A 438 27.27 22.19 31.21
N SER A 439 28.31 21.64 31.82
CA SER A 439 28.27 20.31 32.45
C SER A 439 27.27 20.26 33.61
N LYS A 440 27.01 21.38 34.27
CA LYS A 440 26.08 21.50 35.40
C LYS A 440 24.63 21.72 34.96
N CYS A 441 24.36 21.97 33.67
CA CYS A 441 23.02 22.19 33.16
C CYS A 441 22.25 20.88 33.05
N LYS A 442 20.96 20.91 33.39
CA LYS A 442 20.07 19.76 33.32
C LYS A 442 19.55 19.57 31.90
N THR A 443 19.32 18.30 31.54
CA THR A 443 18.75 17.92 30.26
C THR A 443 17.27 18.36 30.20
N GLY A 444 16.88 18.97 29.08
CA GLY A 444 15.52 19.44 28.83
C GLY A 444 15.25 20.87 29.38
N GLU A 445 16.24 21.53 29.94
CA GLU A 445 16.11 22.90 30.47
C GLU A 445 17.00 23.88 29.71
N THR A 446 16.56 25.16 29.64
CA THR A 446 17.35 26.27 29.17
C THR A 446 17.85 27.04 30.38
N THR A 447 19.13 27.10 30.58
CA THR A 447 19.77 27.72 31.77
C THR A 447 20.63 28.89 31.36
N ALA A 448 20.41 30.04 31.99
CA ALA A 448 21.27 31.21 31.83
C ALA A 448 22.59 30.96 32.59
N ILE A 449 23.71 31.07 31.88
CA ILE A 449 25.05 30.83 32.44
C ILE A 449 25.89 32.10 32.56
N GLY A 450 25.54 33.18 31.86
CA GLY A 450 26.33 34.39 31.91
C GLY A 450 25.96 35.46 30.89
N LYS A 451 26.94 36.30 30.52
CA LYS A 451 26.77 37.33 29.50
C LYS A 451 28.00 37.39 28.59
N PHE A 452 27.78 37.73 27.31
CA PHE A 452 28.81 37.92 26.32
C PHE A 452 28.46 39.11 25.42
N HIS A 453 29.32 40.11 25.34
CA HIS A 453 29.11 41.34 24.57
C HIS A 453 27.73 41.98 24.72
N GLY A 454 27.25 42.09 25.96
CA GLY A 454 25.98 42.70 26.27
C GLY A 454 24.76 41.74 26.12
N PHE A 455 24.94 40.57 25.53
CA PHE A 455 23.89 39.54 25.36
C PHE A 455 23.88 38.54 26.53
N GLU A 456 22.70 38.08 26.89
CA GLU A 456 22.55 36.97 27.83
C GLU A 456 22.99 35.65 27.16
N LEU A 457 23.83 34.89 27.87
CA LEU A 457 24.37 33.62 27.43
C LEU A 457 23.63 32.50 28.13
N LEU A 458 22.94 31.65 27.32
CA LEU A 458 22.18 30.52 27.82
C LEU A 458 22.68 29.22 27.19
N VAL A 459 22.43 28.13 27.91
CA VAL A 459 22.61 26.76 27.43
C VAL A 459 21.28 26.06 27.37
N GLU A 460 20.95 25.50 26.24
CA GLU A 460 19.81 24.61 26.07
C GLU A 460 20.33 23.19 25.82
N LYS A 461 20.00 22.27 26.68
CA LYS A 461 20.38 20.85 26.56
C LYS A 461 19.17 20.03 26.17
N ASN A 462 19.16 19.50 24.95
CA ASN A 462 18.04 18.70 24.48
C ASN A 462 18.03 17.30 25.13
N PHE A 463 16.93 16.56 24.90
CA PHE A 463 16.76 15.20 25.46
C PHE A 463 17.75 14.18 24.87
N LEU A 464 18.39 14.47 23.74
CA LEU A 464 19.44 13.65 23.13
C LEU A 464 20.84 13.96 23.65
N GLY A 465 20.96 14.87 24.64
CA GLY A 465 22.25 15.27 25.23
C GLY A 465 23.03 16.26 24.38
N ILE A 466 22.47 16.80 23.31
CA ILE A 466 23.11 17.83 22.48
C ILE A 466 22.96 19.17 23.19
N ASN A 467 24.08 19.89 23.33
CA ASN A 467 24.12 21.20 23.94
C ASN A 467 24.06 22.28 22.86
N TYR A 468 23.18 23.25 23.05
CA TYR A 468 23.11 24.45 22.24
C TYR A 468 23.46 25.65 23.08
N MET A 469 24.32 26.52 22.51
CA MET A 469 24.53 27.84 23.04
C MET A 469 23.54 28.81 22.44
N VAL A 470 22.93 29.61 23.27
CA VAL A 470 21.96 30.62 22.84
C VAL A 470 22.44 32.00 23.37
N LEU A 471 22.65 32.93 22.46
CA LEU A 471 22.81 34.34 22.79
C LEU A 471 21.44 35.02 22.66
N ARG A 472 20.94 35.59 23.73
CA ARG A 472 19.64 36.24 23.76
C ARG A 472 19.83 37.77 23.83
N GLY A 473 19.47 38.41 22.74
CA GLY A 473 19.22 39.83 22.64
C GLY A 473 17.73 40.10 22.54
N LYS A 474 17.32 40.92 21.56
CA LYS A 474 15.92 40.98 21.11
C LYS A 474 15.52 39.78 20.25
N THR A 475 16.53 39.14 19.70
CA THR A 475 16.42 37.85 18.98
C THR A 475 17.32 36.82 19.66
N GLU A 476 16.94 35.54 19.56
CA GLU A 476 17.78 34.45 20.02
C GLU A 476 18.63 33.91 18.87
N TYR A 477 19.96 33.80 19.13
CA TYR A 477 20.95 33.26 18.20
C TYR A 477 21.45 31.94 18.75
N LYS A 478 21.07 30.83 18.10
CA LYS A 478 21.33 29.48 18.56
C LYS A 478 22.43 28.83 17.73
N ALA A 479 23.44 28.29 18.39
CA ALA A 479 24.52 27.52 17.80
C ALA A 479 24.62 26.16 18.49
N CYS A 480 24.78 25.09 17.70
CA CYS A 480 25.03 23.76 18.23
C CYS A 480 26.50 23.67 18.68
N LEU A 481 26.71 23.28 19.94
CA LEU A 481 28.04 22.87 20.41
C LEU A 481 28.22 21.39 20.00
N LEU A 482 28.76 21.20 18.82
CA LEU A 482 29.30 19.90 18.44
C LEU A 482 30.55 19.68 19.31
N TYR A 483 30.48 18.75 20.25
CA TYR A 483 31.62 18.20 20.94
C TYR A 483 32.39 17.37 19.89
N THR A 484 33.19 17.99 19.08
CA THR A 484 34.25 17.29 18.38
C THR A 484 35.30 16.95 19.44
N SER A 485 35.31 15.67 19.88
CA SER A 485 36.52 15.07 20.37
C SER A 485 37.64 15.47 19.39
N PRO A 486 38.76 16.04 19.83
CA PRO A 486 39.81 16.39 18.90
C PRO A 486 40.17 15.15 18.10
N SER A 487 39.97 15.23 16.79
CA SER A 487 40.42 14.18 15.89
C SER A 487 41.92 14.00 16.08
N PRO A 488 42.46 12.78 16.09
CA PRO A 488 43.93 12.60 16.13
C PRO A 488 44.68 13.31 14.98
N ARG A 489 43.96 13.84 13.99
CA ARG A 489 44.51 14.66 12.89
C ARG A 489 44.76 16.11 13.26
N ASP A 490 44.07 16.67 14.27
CA ASP A 490 44.23 18.07 14.67
C ASP A 490 45.33 18.28 15.70
N ALA A 491 46.06 17.22 16.07
CA ALA A 491 47.17 17.27 17.00
C ALA A 491 48.55 17.46 16.32
N HIS A 492 48.58 17.73 14.99
CA HIS A 492 49.78 17.85 14.20
C HIS A 492 49.89 19.11 13.33
N GLU A 493 49.08 20.14 13.59
CA GLU A 493 49.32 21.48 13.02
C GLU A 493 49.45 22.55 14.09
#